data_409759f91924717a380bec6c6fadec43
#
_entry.id   409759f91924717a380bec6c6fadec43
#
_cell.length_a   1.000
_cell.length_b   1.000
_cell.length_c   1.000
_cell.angle_alpha   90.00
_cell.angle_beta   90.00
_cell.angle_gamma   90.00
#
_symmetry.space_group_name_H-M   'P 1'
#
loop_
_entity.id
_entity.type
_entity.pdbx_description
1 polymer ?
#
loop_
_entity_poly.entity_id
_entity_poly.type
_entity_poly.pdbx_seq_one_letter_code
_entity_poly.pdbx_strand_id
1 'polypeptide(L)'
;MILDEFTKFAKEIGGEILFSNDNFCAVLRMRDLEVTIQGHLSKSPLVLAGMFSYEKNVESEDESALCLLQIPVTENEIDLIVPILRSLDIKIDGLNSHFLKTDPPMYYVTGHIIDDPTIFAINISHIFRILKL
;
A
#
# COMPACT_ATOMS: atom_id res chain seq x y z
N MET A 1 -24.76 12.71 6.34
CA MET A 1 -23.37 13.10 6.63
C MET A 1 -22.48 12.82 5.42
N ILE A 2 -21.72 13.82 5.02
CA ILE A 2 -20.76 13.67 3.91
C ILE A 2 -19.44 13.19 4.49
N LEU A 3 -18.95 12.05 4.01
CA LEU A 3 -17.62 11.57 4.36
C LEU A 3 -16.60 12.47 3.70
N ASP A 4 -15.57 12.87 4.44
CA ASP A 4 -14.47 13.60 3.82
C ASP A 4 -13.67 12.68 2.89
N GLU A 5 -12.83 13.26 2.05
CA GLU A 5 -12.13 12.49 1.04
C GLU A 5 -11.10 11.54 1.64
N PHE A 6 -10.51 11.88 2.79
CA PHE A 6 -9.56 10.99 3.46
C PHE A 6 -10.24 9.74 3.98
N THR A 7 -11.42 9.90 4.58
CA THR A 7 -12.22 8.76 5.05
C THR A 7 -12.63 7.87 3.89
N LYS A 8 -13.03 8.47 2.76
CA LYS A 8 -13.37 7.69 1.55
C LYS A 8 -12.17 6.92 1.01
N PHE A 9 -11.01 7.57 0.98
CA PHE A 9 -9.77 6.94 0.53
C PHE A 9 -9.43 5.72 1.40
N ALA A 10 -9.44 5.89 2.73
CA ALA A 10 -9.16 4.80 3.65
C ALA A 10 -10.17 3.67 3.51
N LYS A 11 -11.45 4.00 3.39
CA LYS A 11 -12.51 3.01 3.25
C LYS A 11 -12.38 2.21 1.95
N GLU A 12 -12.04 2.88 0.86
CA GLU A 12 -11.86 2.21 -0.44
C GLU A 12 -10.68 1.25 -0.41
N ILE A 13 -9.57 1.64 0.22
CA ILE A 13 -8.41 0.77 0.41
C ILE A 13 -8.73 -0.39 1.36
N GLY A 14 -9.63 -0.17 2.30
CA GLY A 14 -9.95 -1.13 3.35
C GLY A 14 -8.98 -1.06 4.51
N GLY A 15 -8.49 0.14 4.81
CA GLY A 15 -7.53 0.37 5.87
C GLY A 15 -7.94 1.45 6.84
N GLU A 16 -7.01 1.85 7.67
CA GLU A 16 -7.21 2.87 8.69
C GLU A 16 -6.31 4.06 8.41
N ILE A 17 -6.81 5.27 8.69
CA ILE A 17 -5.99 6.47 8.57
C ILE A 17 -4.94 6.44 9.66
N LEU A 18 -3.67 6.41 9.25
CA LEU A 18 -2.53 6.43 10.14
C LEU A 18 -2.17 7.88 10.52
N PHE A 19 -2.18 8.76 9.54
CA PHE A 19 -1.86 10.17 9.73
C PHE A 19 -2.44 10.98 8.57
N SER A 20 -2.91 12.19 8.87
CA SER A 20 -3.37 13.11 7.84
C SER A 20 -3.16 14.54 8.26
N ASN A 21 -3.03 15.42 7.28
CA ASN A 21 -3.09 16.87 7.47
C ASN A 21 -3.85 17.47 6.30
N ASP A 22 -3.76 18.79 6.11
CA ASP A 22 -4.54 19.46 5.06
C ASP A 22 -4.21 18.97 3.65
N ASN A 23 -3.00 18.47 3.42
CA ASN A 23 -2.48 18.18 2.10
C ASN A 23 -2.30 16.69 1.80
N PHE A 24 -2.18 15.85 2.81
CA PHE A 24 -1.96 14.43 2.56
C PHE A 24 -2.69 13.52 3.56
N CYS A 25 -2.87 12.28 3.14
CA CYS A 25 -3.47 11.24 3.96
C CYS A 25 -2.64 9.96 3.80
N ALA A 26 -2.26 9.35 4.90
CA ALA A 26 -1.56 8.06 4.91
C ALA A 26 -2.47 7.02 5.57
N VAL A 27 -2.61 5.88 4.90
CA VAL A 27 -3.51 4.79 5.30
C VAL A 27 -2.71 3.51 5.45
N LEU A 28 -3.06 2.74 6.45
CA LEU A 28 -2.46 1.45 6.74
C LEU A 28 -3.49 0.34 6.54
N ARG A 29 -3.11 -0.72 5.83
CA ARG A 29 -3.90 -1.95 5.73
C ARG A 29 -3.01 -3.14 6.01
N MET A 30 -3.39 -3.97 6.99
CA MET A 30 -2.64 -5.16 7.37
C MET A 30 -2.82 -6.28 6.36
N ARG A 31 -1.72 -7.00 6.06
CA ARG A 31 -1.82 -8.28 5.38
C ARG A 31 -2.15 -9.38 6.39
N ASP A 32 -2.97 -10.33 5.95
CA ASP A 32 -3.30 -11.51 6.76
C ASP A 32 -2.34 -12.65 6.40
N LEU A 33 -1.14 -12.57 6.94
CA LEU A 33 -0.07 -13.54 6.71
C LEU A 33 0.49 -14.03 8.03
N GLU A 34 0.97 -15.27 8.02
CA GLU A 34 1.69 -15.84 9.16
C GLU A 34 3.19 -15.71 8.89
N VAL A 35 3.82 -14.77 9.59
CA VAL A 35 5.25 -14.49 9.46
C VAL A 35 5.90 -14.63 10.82
N THR A 36 6.99 -15.40 10.89
CA THR A 36 7.76 -15.53 12.12
C THR A 36 9.14 -14.89 12.00
N ILE A 37 9.61 -14.37 13.11
CA ILE A 37 10.98 -13.87 13.25
C ILE A 37 11.57 -14.56 14.47
N GLN A 38 12.64 -15.31 14.28
CA GLN A 38 13.24 -16.14 15.33
C GLN A 38 12.21 -17.05 16.02
N GLY A 39 11.30 -17.62 15.21
CA GLY A 39 10.25 -18.50 15.73
C GLY A 39 9.07 -17.80 16.38
N HIS A 40 9.11 -16.49 16.52
CA HIS A 40 8.01 -15.71 17.12
C HIS A 40 7.05 -15.24 16.02
N LEU A 41 5.77 -15.61 16.14
CA LEU A 41 4.75 -15.18 15.19
C LEU A 41 4.50 -13.68 15.38
N SER A 42 4.75 -12.90 14.33
CA SER A 42 4.60 -11.45 14.39
C SER A 42 3.22 -11.00 13.92
N LYS A 43 2.62 -10.10 14.67
CA LYS A 43 1.41 -9.37 14.26
C LYS A 43 1.68 -7.88 14.13
N SER A 44 2.95 -7.49 14.12
CA SER A 44 3.35 -6.10 14.07
C SER A 44 3.06 -5.46 12.73
N PRO A 45 2.53 -4.21 12.71
CA PRO A 45 2.42 -3.45 11.47
C PRO A 45 3.76 -3.26 10.76
N LEU A 46 4.88 -3.26 11.47
CA LEU A 46 6.20 -3.15 10.85
C LEU A 46 6.48 -4.31 9.90
N VAL A 47 5.87 -5.45 10.13
CA VAL A 47 6.04 -6.64 9.29
C VAL A 47 4.93 -6.77 8.27
N LEU A 48 3.68 -6.53 8.67
CA LEU A 48 2.49 -6.92 7.91
C LEU A 48 1.73 -5.76 7.27
N ALA A 49 2.06 -4.50 7.59
CA ALA A 49 1.26 -3.39 7.11
C ALA A 49 1.65 -2.95 5.71
N GLY A 50 0.66 -2.91 4.82
CA GLY A 50 0.73 -2.11 3.62
C GLY A 50 0.47 -0.66 3.98
N MET A 51 1.20 0.26 3.37
CA MET A 51 1.05 1.69 3.61
C MET A 51 0.81 2.40 2.30
N PHE A 52 -0.18 3.30 2.30
CA PHE A 52 -0.65 3.97 1.10
C PHE A 52 -0.92 5.42 1.45
N SER A 53 -0.47 6.33 0.60
CA SER A 53 -0.73 7.74 0.84
C SER A 53 -1.00 8.47 -0.44
N TYR A 54 -1.69 9.60 -0.33
CA TYR A 54 -1.71 10.54 -1.41
C TYR A 54 -1.47 11.95 -0.87
N GLU A 55 -0.83 12.73 -1.70
CA GLU A 55 -0.46 14.11 -1.39
C GLU A 55 -0.91 14.97 -2.55
N LYS A 56 -1.79 15.92 -2.25
CA LYS A 56 -2.35 16.78 -3.28
C LYS A 56 -1.33 17.78 -3.79
N ASN A 57 -1.38 18.04 -5.09
CA ASN A 57 -0.62 19.14 -5.66
C ASN A 57 -1.45 20.41 -5.56
N VAL A 58 -1.17 21.23 -4.55
CA VAL A 58 -1.94 22.45 -4.29
C VAL A 58 -1.81 23.49 -5.40
N GLU A 59 -0.81 23.37 -6.26
CA GLU A 59 -0.60 24.29 -7.37
C GLU A 59 -1.28 23.81 -8.65
N SER A 60 -1.79 22.61 -8.68
CA SER A 60 -2.47 22.04 -9.85
C SER A 60 -3.96 22.22 -9.75
N GLU A 61 -4.59 22.55 -10.87
CA GLU A 61 -6.05 22.65 -10.95
C GLU A 61 -6.72 21.29 -11.18
N ASP A 62 -5.95 20.28 -11.57
CA ASP A 62 -6.50 18.95 -11.72
C ASP A 62 -6.53 18.22 -10.37
N GLU A 63 -7.23 17.10 -10.32
CA GLU A 63 -7.42 16.33 -9.09
C GLU A 63 -6.35 15.27 -8.88
N SER A 64 -5.29 15.29 -9.69
CA SER A 64 -4.23 14.32 -9.54
C SER A 64 -3.37 14.61 -8.30
N ALA A 65 -2.82 13.57 -7.75
CA ALA A 65 -2.02 13.63 -6.55
C ALA A 65 -0.83 12.68 -6.68
N LEU A 66 0.19 12.93 -5.89
CA LEU A 66 1.28 11.98 -5.74
C LEU A 66 0.80 10.86 -4.83
N CYS A 67 0.70 9.67 -5.39
CA CYS A 67 0.26 8.48 -4.65
C CYS A 67 1.46 7.57 -4.42
N LEU A 68 1.65 7.15 -3.18
CA LEU A 68 2.77 6.30 -2.77
C LEU A 68 2.24 5.00 -2.19
N LEU A 69 2.97 3.91 -2.42
CA LEU A 69 2.62 2.63 -1.83
C LEU A 69 3.85 1.90 -1.30
N GLN A 70 3.61 1.09 -0.28
CA GLN A 70 4.53 0.09 0.21
C GLN A 70 3.70 -1.14 0.59
N ILE A 71 3.99 -2.28 -0.05
CA ILE A 71 3.22 -3.49 0.16
C ILE A 71 4.15 -4.61 0.59
N PRO A 72 3.89 -5.24 1.77
CA PRO A 72 4.64 -6.43 2.16
C PRO A 72 4.15 -7.64 1.39
N VAL A 73 5.07 -8.38 0.81
CA VAL A 73 4.78 -9.56 -0.01
C VAL A 73 5.74 -10.68 0.35
N THR A 74 5.27 -11.92 0.16
CA THR A 74 6.15 -13.07 0.24
C THR A 74 6.93 -13.21 -1.06
N GLU A 75 8.00 -13.99 -1.03
CA GLU A 75 8.81 -14.23 -2.22
C GLU A 75 7.96 -14.76 -3.38
N ASN A 76 7.01 -15.64 -3.10
CA ASN A 76 6.14 -16.23 -4.12
C ASN A 76 5.19 -15.21 -4.75
N GLU A 77 4.91 -14.12 -4.06
CA GLU A 77 3.98 -13.10 -4.54
C GLU A 77 4.64 -12.05 -5.44
N ILE A 78 5.98 -12.01 -5.46
CA ILE A 78 6.71 -11.00 -6.24
C ILE A 78 6.36 -11.10 -7.73
N ASP A 79 6.39 -12.31 -8.28
CA ASP A 79 6.11 -12.52 -9.70
C ASP A 79 4.64 -12.23 -10.06
N LEU A 80 3.77 -12.19 -9.06
CA LEU A 80 2.39 -11.82 -9.24
C LEU A 80 2.19 -10.31 -9.19
N ILE A 81 2.77 -9.67 -8.18
CA ILE A 81 2.50 -8.24 -7.93
C ILE A 81 3.22 -7.30 -8.91
N VAL A 82 4.44 -7.63 -9.31
CA VAL A 82 5.24 -6.75 -10.18
C VAL A 82 4.54 -6.50 -11.53
N PRO A 83 4.07 -7.52 -12.25
CA PRO A 83 3.34 -7.27 -13.50
C PRO A 83 2.05 -6.47 -13.29
N ILE A 84 1.35 -6.70 -12.18
CA ILE A 84 0.11 -5.96 -11.89
C ILE A 84 0.40 -4.48 -11.72
N LEU A 85 1.42 -4.14 -10.92
CA LEU A 85 1.80 -2.74 -10.70
C LEU A 85 2.18 -2.07 -12.02
N ARG A 86 2.93 -2.76 -12.87
CA ARG A 86 3.31 -2.24 -14.17
C ARG A 86 2.11 -2.02 -15.08
N SER A 87 1.14 -2.92 -15.05
CA SER A 87 -0.08 -2.79 -15.85
C SER A 87 -0.92 -1.57 -15.43
N LEU A 88 -0.77 -1.13 -14.19
CA LEU A 88 -1.46 0.04 -13.65
C LEU A 88 -0.64 1.32 -13.78
N ASP A 89 0.49 1.26 -14.49
CA ASP A 89 1.43 2.36 -14.66
C ASP A 89 2.04 2.87 -13.35
N ILE A 90 2.03 2.03 -12.31
CA ILE A 90 2.68 2.36 -11.05
C ILE A 90 4.18 2.10 -11.21
N LYS A 91 4.99 3.12 -10.94
CA LYS A 91 6.44 3.02 -11.00
C LYS A 91 6.93 2.27 -9.77
N ILE A 92 7.68 1.19 -9.97
CA ILE A 92 8.26 0.43 -8.88
C ILE A 92 9.60 1.08 -8.51
N ASP A 93 9.71 1.52 -7.26
CA ASP A 93 10.90 2.23 -6.79
C ASP A 93 11.87 1.31 -6.07
N GLY A 94 11.38 0.21 -5.52
CA GLY A 94 12.25 -0.71 -4.82
C GLY A 94 11.56 -1.99 -4.44
N LEU A 95 12.39 -3.00 -4.17
CA LEU A 95 11.97 -4.29 -3.67
C LEU A 95 13.02 -4.71 -2.65
N ASN A 96 12.72 -4.54 -1.36
CA ASN A 96 13.69 -4.70 -0.29
C ASN A 96 13.13 -5.50 0.87
N SER A 97 14.00 -6.16 1.62
CA SER A 97 13.63 -6.73 2.91
C SER A 97 13.91 -5.71 4.01
N HIS A 98 13.03 -5.60 5.00
CA HIS A 98 13.25 -4.76 6.19
C HIS A 98 13.94 -5.54 7.30
N PHE A 99 13.70 -6.84 7.36
CA PHE A 99 14.27 -7.73 8.37
C PHE A 99 15.05 -8.82 7.66
N LEU A 100 16.27 -9.08 8.13
CA LEU A 100 17.17 -9.99 7.45
C LEU A 100 16.63 -11.42 7.36
N LYS A 101 15.92 -11.86 8.38
CA LYS A 101 15.41 -13.24 8.41
C LYS A 101 13.97 -13.26 8.90
N THR A 102 13.07 -13.50 7.98
CA THR A 102 11.68 -13.79 8.28
C THR A 102 11.34 -15.15 7.70
N ASP A 103 10.33 -15.80 8.25
CA ASP A 103 9.82 -17.06 7.71
C ASP A 103 8.30 -16.95 7.54
N PRO A 104 7.78 -16.94 6.32
CA PRO A 104 8.51 -16.97 5.03
C PRO A 104 9.31 -15.68 4.78
N PRO A 105 10.26 -15.72 3.83
CA PRO A 105 10.97 -14.50 3.45
C PRO A 105 10.00 -13.42 2.98
N MET A 106 10.15 -12.23 3.55
CA MET A 106 9.28 -11.09 3.25
C MET A 106 10.04 -9.99 2.55
N TYR A 107 9.35 -9.38 1.59
CA TYR A 107 9.87 -8.25 0.83
C TYR A 107 8.86 -7.12 0.86
N TYR A 108 9.33 -5.90 0.64
CA TYR A 108 8.47 -4.71 0.65
C TYR A 108 8.64 -4.02 -0.69
N VAL A 109 7.57 -4.02 -1.46
CA VAL A 109 7.54 -3.35 -2.77
C VAL A 109 7.13 -1.92 -2.53
N THR A 110 7.95 -0.97 -2.99
CA THR A 110 7.62 0.45 -2.93
C THR A 110 7.39 0.97 -4.33
N GLY A 111 6.46 1.90 -4.46
CA GLY A 111 6.13 2.47 -5.75
C GLY A 111 5.36 3.76 -5.65
N HIS A 112 5.20 4.42 -6.79
CA HIS A 112 4.47 5.68 -6.86
C HIS A 112 3.79 5.88 -8.20
N ILE A 113 2.79 6.75 -8.21
CA ILE A 113 2.11 7.20 -9.42
C ILE A 113 1.51 8.58 -9.15
N ILE A 114 1.43 9.39 -10.21
CA ILE A 114 0.63 10.62 -10.18
C ILE A 114 -0.73 10.25 -10.79
N ASP A 115 -1.78 10.28 -9.99
CA ASP A 115 -3.09 9.81 -10.43
C ASP A 115 -4.19 10.40 -9.53
N ASP A 116 -5.44 10.23 -9.95
CA ASP A 116 -6.58 10.51 -9.09
C ASP A 116 -6.52 9.57 -7.88
N PRO A 117 -6.57 10.10 -6.65
CA PRO A 117 -6.51 9.25 -5.45
C PRO A 117 -7.61 8.19 -5.37
N THR A 118 -8.79 8.48 -5.90
CA THR A 118 -9.89 7.51 -5.91
C THR A 118 -9.55 6.30 -6.77
N ILE A 119 -9.00 6.55 -7.96
CA ILE A 119 -8.57 5.48 -8.87
C ILE A 119 -7.45 4.67 -8.24
N PHE A 120 -6.47 5.36 -7.63
CA PHE A 120 -5.38 4.68 -6.92
C PHE A 120 -5.93 3.77 -5.82
N ALA A 121 -6.86 4.27 -4.99
CA ALA A 121 -7.44 3.48 -3.90
C ALA A 121 -8.19 2.25 -4.41
N ILE A 122 -8.94 2.38 -5.51
CA ILE A 122 -9.64 1.27 -6.14
C ILE A 122 -8.63 0.21 -6.61
N ASN A 123 -7.55 0.65 -7.23
CA ASN A 123 -6.50 -0.26 -7.72
C ASN A 123 -5.81 -0.98 -6.57
N ILE A 124 -5.54 -0.30 -5.46
CA ILE A 124 -4.95 -0.94 -4.27
C ILE A 124 -5.89 -2.01 -3.70
N SER A 125 -7.17 -1.68 -3.59
CA SER A 125 -8.17 -2.64 -3.13
C SER A 125 -8.20 -3.89 -4.01
N HIS A 126 -8.09 -3.70 -5.32
CA HIS A 126 -8.06 -4.78 -6.29
C HIS A 126 -6.82 -5.68 -6.11
N ILE A 127 -5.65 -5.05 -5.90
CA ILE A 127 -4.40 -5.77 -5.64
C ILE A 127 -4.55 -6.67 -4.41
N PHE A 128 -5.12 -6.14 -3.33
CA PHE A 128 -5.32 -6.93 -2.11
C PHE A 128 -6.25 -8.13 -2.34
N ARG A 129 -7.26 -8.00 -3.20
CA ARG A 129 -8.12 -9.12 -3.54
C ARG A 129 -7.35 -10.20 -4.30
N ILE A 130 -6.47 -9.81 -5.21
CA ILE A 130 -5.65 -10.74 -5.97
C ILE A 130 -4.67 -11.47 -5.05
N LEU A 131 -4.04 -10.74 -4.11
CA LEU A 131 -3.07 -11.33 -3.19
C LEU A 131 -3.69 -12.34 -2.20
N LYS A 132 -4.99 -12.31 -2.02
CA LYS A 132 -5.67 -13.27 -1.15
C LYS A 132 -5.90 -14.62 -1.82
N LEU A 133 -5.74 -14.68 -3.12
CA LEU A 133 -5.92 -15.94 -3.85
C LEU A 133 -4.64 -16.76 -3.78
#